data_a58bc6de21e8e0bde5597f9ec1b13a6d
#
_entry.id   a58bc6de21e8e0bde5597f9ec1b13a6d
#
_cell.length_a   1.000
_cell.length_b   1.000
_cell.length_c   1.000
_cell.angle_alpha   90.00
_cell.angle_beta   90.00
_cell.angle_gamma   90.00
#
_symmetry.space_group_name_H-M   'P 1'
#
loop_
_entity.id
_entity.type
_entity.pdbx_description
1 polymer ?
#
loop_
_entity_poly.entity_id
_entity_poly.type
_entity_poly.pdbx_seq_one_letter_code
_entity_poly.pdbx_strand_id
1 'polypeptide(L)' 'MDAKLNIGDVIVDSVSGDVGLLMRRYSLTKEESVDYLSLWVWDVYWIGSHHQSADRIHMWTEYGLINIIKAGTFMHYKNN' A
#
# COMPACT_ATOMS: atom_id res chain seq x y z
N MET A 1 -6.96 -7.45 -15.64
CA MET A 1 -6.04 -6.31 -15.76
C MET A 1 -5.23 -6.15 -14.47
N ASP A 2 -3.95 -5.96 -14.61
CA ASP A 2 -3.07 -5.85 -13.45
C ASP A 2 -3.12 -4.45 -12.85
N ALA A 3 -3.20 -4.42 -11.53
CA ALA A 3 -3.13 -3.16 -10.81
C ALA A 3 -1.66 -2.78 -10.69
N LYS A 4 -1.18 -1.94 -11.60
CA LYS A 4 0.19 -1.47 -11.54
C LYS A 4 0.25 -0.25 -10.62
N LEU A 5 1.00 -0.39 -9.54
CA LEU A 5 1.14 0.66 -8.53
C LEU A 5 2.34 1.54 -8.88
N ASN A 6 2.17 2.83 -8.70
CA ASN A 6 3.24 3.81 -8.94
C ASN A 6 3.34 4.76 -7.75
N ILE A 7 4.54 5.28 -7.55
CA ILE A 7 4.76 6.29 -6.51
C ILE A 7 3.86 7.48 -6.79
N GLY A 8 3.18 7.96 -5.75
CA GLY A 8 2.24 9.06 -5.86
C GLY A 8 0.80 8.63 -6.08
N ASP A 9 0.58 7.34 -6.36
CA ASP A 9 -0.78 6.83 -6.46
C ASP A 9 -1.49 6.91 -5.11
N VAL A 10 -2.82 6.97 -5.15
CA VAL A 10 -3.65 7.07 -3.96
C VAL A 10 -4.49 5.81 -3.83
N ILE A 11 -4.62 5.31 -2.60
CA ILE A 11 -5.56 4.24 -2.29
C ILE A 11 -6.52 4.74 -1.23
N VAL A 12 -7.76 4.25 -1.30
CA VAL A 12 -8.80 4.64 -0.33
C VAL A 12 -9.38 3.37 0.26
N ASP A 13 -9.38 3.29 1.58
CA ASP A 13 -10.04 2.20 2.29
C ASP A 13 -11.56 2.39 2.16
N SER A 14 -12.23 1.48 1.47
CA SER A 14 -13.65 1.62 1.21
C SER A 14 -14.51 1.47 2.47
N VAL A 15 -13.95 0.91 3.54
CA VAL A 15 -14.67 0.72 4.80
C VAL A 15 -14.57 1.96 5.67
N SER A 16 -13.34 2.44 5.89
CA SER A 16 -13.11 3.57 6.80
C SER A 16 -13.12 4.93 6.09
N GLY A 17 -12.87 4.94 4.78
CA GLY A 17 -12.71 6.18 4.05
C GLY A 17 -11.33 6.80 4.16
N ASP A 18 -10.42 6.15 4.88
CA ASP A 18 -9.06 6.66 5.02
C ASP A 18 -8.35 6.64 3.68
N VAL A 19 -7.49 7.64 3.47
CA VAL A 19 -6.76 7.82 2.22
C VAL A 19 -5.29 7.52 2.44
N GLY A 20 -4.71 6.70 1.57
CA GLY A 20 -3.31 6.34 1.62
C GLY A 20 -2.58 6.83 0.39
N LEU A 21 -1.36 7.32 0.59
CA LEU A 21 -0.48 7.78 -0.48
C LEU A 21 0.68 6.81 -0.60
N LEU A 22 0.90 6.28 -1.81
CA LEU A 22 2.02 5.38 -2.07
C LEU A 22 3.29 6.22 -2.18
N MET A 23 4.14 6.11 -1.16
CA MET A 23 5.29 6.99 -1.03
C MET A 23 6.57 6.40 -1.60
N ARG A 24 6.80 5.12 -1.34
CA ARG A 24 8.07 4.50 -1.69
C ARG A 24 7.88 3.02 -1.95
N ARG A 25 8.57 2.51 -2.97
CA ARG A 25 8.62 1.09 -3.28
C ARG A 25 10.06 0.61 -3.14
N TYR A 26 10.25 -0.49 -2.44
CA TYR A 26 11.60 -1.03 -2.26
C TYR A 26 11.53 -2.53 -2.06
N SER A 27 12.68 -3.20 -2.22
CA SER A 27 12.76 -4.63 -2.03
C SER A 27 13.39 -4.95 -0.68
N LEU A 28 12.92 -6.04 -0.07
CA LEU A 28 13.54 -6.55 1.15
C LEU A 28 14.71 -7.44 0.76
N THR A 29 15.71 -7.51 1.63
CA THR A 29 16.81 -8.45 1.47
C THR A 29 16.32 -9.85 1.80
N LYS A 30 17.13 -10.88 1.45
CA LYS A 30 16.76 -12.26 1.76
C LYS A 30 16.59 -12.50 3.24
N GLU A 31 17.38 -11.83 4.05
CA GLU A 31 17.32 -12.00 5.51
C GLU A 31 16.04 -11.42 6.10
N GLU A 32 15.47 -10.43 5.44
CA GLU A 32 14.27 -9.76 5.91
C GLU A 32 12.99 -10.36 5.36
N SER A 33 13.08 -11.01 4.20
CA SER A 33 11.91 -11.56 3.54
C SER A 33 11.73 -13.03 3.92
N VAL A 34 10.54 -13.34 4.42
CA VAL A 34 10.18 -14.72 4.76
C VAL A 34 9.38 -15.39 3.64
N ASP A 35 9.04 -14.64 2.61
CA ASP A 35 8.21 -15.13 1.51
C ASP A 35 8.66 -14.46 0.21
N TYR A 36 8.93 -15.27 -0.80
CA TYR A 36 9.34 -14.74 -2.11
C TYR A 36 8.33 -13.80 -2.72
N LEU A 37 7.05 -14.01 -2.43
CA LEU A 37 5.98 -13.15 -2.93
C LEU A 37 5.95 -11.78 -2.26
N SER A 38 6.73 -11.62 -1.20
CA SER A 38 6.77 -10.38 -0.41
C SER A 38 8.09 -9.63 -0.57
N LEU A 39 8.84 -9.90 -1.66
CA LEU A 39 10.12 -9.23 -1.89
C LEU A 39 9.97 -7.73 -2.12
N TRP A 40 8.89 -7.31 -2.74
CA TRP A 40 8.62 -5.89 -2.99
C TRP A 40 7.63 -5.37 -1.96
N VAL A 41 7.94 -4.21 -1.40
CA VAL A 41 7.10 -3.60 -0.38
C VAL A 41 6.88 -2.13 -0.69
N TRP A 42 5.82 -1.60 -0.11
CA TRP A 42 5.42 -0.20 -0.27
C TRP A 42 5.28 0.45 1.09
N ASP A 43 5.78 1.67 1.22
CA ASP A 43 5.43 2.53 2.34
C ASP A 43 4.21 3.33 1.94
N VAL A 44 3.15 3.23 2.74
CA VAL A 44 1.89 3.94 2.50
C VAL A 44 1.70 4.93 3.63
N TYR A 45 1.53 6.19 3.28
CA TYR A 45 1.23 7.25 4.24
C TYR A 45 -0.28 7.44 4.32
N TRP A 46 -0.84 7.15 5.48
CA TRP A 46 -2.29 7.23 5.67
C TRP A 46 -2.73 8.57 6.21
N ILE A 47 -3.81 9.10 5.66
CA ILE A 47 -4.47 10.33 6.09
C ILE A 47 -5.87 9.95 6.53
N GLY A 48 -6.21 10.26 7.78
CA GLY A 48 -7.52 9.94 8.29
C GLY A 48 -7.55 10.03 9.80
N SER A 49 -8.75 10.09 10.36
CA SER A 49 -8.93 10.26 11.79
C SER A 49 -8.57 9.02 12.58
N HIS A 50 -8.49 7.87 11.92
CA HIS A 50 -8.19 6.60 12.58
C HIS A 50 -6.70 6.36 12.80
N HIS A 51 -5.84 7.21 12.23
CA HIS A 51 -4.40 7.04 12.31
C HIS A 51 -3.77 8.09 13.20
N GLN A 52 -2.98 7.64 14.15
CA GLN A 52 -2.18 8.54 14.97
C GLN A 52 -1.03 9.08 14.13
N SER A 53 -0.58 10.30 14.44
CA SER A 53 0.47 10.93 13.65
C SER A 53 1.76 10.12 13.63
N ALA A 54 2.06 9.40 14.70
CA ALA A 54 3.27 8.59 14.79
C ALA A 54 3.17 7.31 13.94
N ASP A 55 1.96 6.86 13.61
CA ASP A 55 1.72 5.60 12.93
C ASP A 55 1.11 5.75 11.56
N ARG A 56 1.35 6.89 10.91
CA ARG A 56 0.75 7.15 9.60
C ARG A 56 1.40 6.40 8.45
N ILE A 57 2.64 5.93 8.63
CA ILE A 57 3.34 5.19 7.57
C ILE A 57 3.29 3.71 7.90
N HIS A 58 2.66 2.95 7.01
CA HIS A 58 2.55 1.50 7.16
C HIS A 58 3.23 0.83 5.98
N MET A 59 3.94 -0.26 6.25
CA MET A 59 4.56 -1.06 5.21
C MET A 59 3.59 -2.14 4.75
N TRP A 60 3.42 -2.24 3.44
CA TRP A 60 2.59 -3.27 2.82
C TRP A 60 3.41 -4.01 1.78
N THR A 61 3.25 -5.34 1.72
CA THR A 61 3.82 -6.07 0.60
C THR A 61 3.05 -5.68 -0.66
N GLU A 62 3.76 -5.62 -1.79
CA GLU A 62 3.11 -5.32 -3.06
C GLU A 62 2.04 -6.34 -3.40
N TYR A 63 2.33 -7.61 -3.15
CA TYR A 63 1.38 -8.69 -3.36
C TYR A 63 0.11 -8.48 -2.52
N GLY A 64 0.28 -8.14 -1.25
CA GLY A 64 -0.84 -7.88 -0.35
C GLY A 64 -1.68 -6.70 -0.79
N LEU A 65 -1.03 -5.60 -1.21
CA LEU A 65 -1.74 -4.43 -1.71
C LEU A 65 -2.56 -4.75 -2.95
N ILE A 66 -1.95 -5.45 -3.92
CA ILE A 66 -2.63 -5.80 -5.15
C ILE A 66 -3.86 -6.67 -4.85
N ASN A 67 -3.70 -7.63 -3.95
CA ASN A 67 -4.81 -8.52 -3.60
C ASN A 67 -5.96 -7.78 -2.92
N ILE A 68 -5.66 -6.86 -2.02
CA ILE A 68 -6.72 -6.13 -1.32
C ILE A 68 -7.41 -5.14 -2.25
N ILE A 69 -6.69 -4.61 -3.24
CA ILE A 69 -7.29 -3.78 -4.28
C ILE A 69 -8.21 -4.62 -5.16
N LYS A 70 -7.77 -5.80 -5.58
CA LYS A 70 -8.60 -6.71 -6.38
C LYS A 70 -9.85 -7.14 -5.64
N ALA A 71 -9.76 -7.28 -4.33
CA ALA A 71 -10.91 -7.65 -3.50
C ALA A 71 -11.90 -6.49 -3.32
N GLY A 72 -11.53 -5.28 -3.70
CA GLY A 72 -12.41 -4.12 -3.60
C GLY A 72 -12.39 -3.43 -2.24
N THR A 73 -11.57 -3.92 -1.32
CA THR A 73 -11.45 -3.28 0.00
C THR A 73 -10.71 -1.95 -0.09
N PHE A 74 -9.67 -1.89 -0.94
CA PHE A 74 -9.00 -0.64 -1.24
C PHE A 74 -9.30 -0.24 -2.68
N MET A 75 -9.61 1.02 -2.87
CA MET A 75 -9.78 1.61 -4.22
C MET A 75 -8.46 2.25 -4.61
N HIS A 76 -8.05 2.05 -5.86
CA HIS A 76 -6.77 2.55 -6.36
C HIS A 76 -6.99 3.65 -7.39
N TYR A 77 -6.38 4.80 -7.17
CA TYR A 77 -6.45 5.96 -8.06
C TYR A 77 -5.04 6.31 -8.52
N LYS A 78 -4.83 6.27 -9.82
CA LYS A 78 -3.52 6.56 -10.40
C LYS A 78 -3.23 8.05 -10.38
N ASN A 79 -1.98 8.37 -10.09
CA ASN A 79 -1.47 9.73 -10.15
C ASN A 79 -0.90 9.96 -11.55
N ASN A 80 -1.63 10.66 -12.38
CA ASN A 80 -1.18 10.98 -13.73
C ASN A 80 -0.74 12.41 -13.83
#